data_450eaf170d01a1d0f851fcb7860f186e
#
_entry.id   450eaf170d01a1d0f851fcb7860f186e
#
_cell.length_a   1.000
_cell.length_b   1.000
_cell.length_c   1.000
_cell.angle_alpha   90.00
_cell.angle_beta   90.00
_cell.angle_gamma   90.00
#
_symmetry.space_group_name_H-M   'P 1'
#
loop_
_entity.id
_entity.type
_entity.pdbx_description
1 polymer ?
#
loop_
_entity_poly.entity_id
_entity_poly.type
_entity_poly.pdbx_seq_one_letter_code
_entity_poly.pdbx_strand_id
1 'polypeptide(L)'
;MKQFRRWWRQPDRHDWLTEYLASRRLLSFFRVSVAVILAVLAVATALVSISPAGRQGGALVVAVGFAGLAVFYAVRWPSRVQSAVFSIAGSVGIAVVAATTAEPQAGLLTCWAFVGLAAYVASFHNPRLLVLNVVVALGTLVACAVRVGVSGDVPLAVATLLLAGGGLMTVPVGGQILVRLLWNDAVSTDPLTGLANRRGFRRSAHALISDAARTGAASFSVVMIDLDGFKRINDTQGHAVGDRVIVEVATRIREVVGSSGLAARVGGEEFLVAQATPPREVEMLARRLCSAIAASQWGITASLGIAGTTVNGAVDEATADIRTLVEAVIANADMAMYEAKRAGGNQIRQSAAAAYRLANGSPR
;
A
#
# COMPACT_ATOMS: atom_id res chain seq x y z
N MET A 1 -18.84 -7.53 12.05
CA MET A 1 -18.91 -8.68 11.12
C MET A 1 -18.54 -8.35 9.67
N LYS A 2 -18.98 -7.24 9.06
CA LYS A 2 -18.64 -6.88 7.65
C LYS A 2 -17.14 -6.67 7.41
N GLN A 3 -16.40 -6.06 8.35
CA GLN A 3 -14.94 -5.84 8.22
C GLN A 3 -14.15 -7.16 8.30
N PHE A 4 -14.51 -8.08 9.19
CA PHE A 4 -13.89 -9.40 9.30
C PHE A 4 -14.06 -10.23 8.03
N ARG A 5 -15.27 -10.24 7.43
CA ARG A 5 -15.51 -10.93 6.15
C ARG A 5 -14.69 -10.34 5.00
N ARG A 6 -14.47 -9.02 4.96
CA ARG A 6 -13.60 -8.37 3.98
C ARG A 6 -12.14 -8.77 4.18
N TRP A 7 -11.67 -8.78 5.42
CA TRP A 7 -10.31 -9.22 5.77
C TRP A 7 -10.09 -10.68 5.38
N TRP A 8 -11.00 -11.57 5.72
CA TRP A 8 -10.92 -13.01 5.43
C TRP A 8 -10.86 -13.34 3.94
N ARG A 9 -11.45 -12.51 3.10
CA ARG A 9 -11.51 -12.68 1.64
C ARG A 9 -10.36 -11.97 0.90
N GLN A 10 -9.38 -11.41 1.61
CA GLN A 10 -8.24 -10.77 0.94
C GLN A 10 -7.46 -11.80 0.15
N PRO A 11 -7.07 -11.46 -1.10
CA PRO A 11 -6.23 -12.32 -1.91
C PRO A 11 -4.82 -12.41 -1.32
N ASP A 12 -4.08 -13.41 -1.77
CA ASP A 12 -2.66 -13.54 -1.49
C ASP A 12 -1.89 -12.37 -2.10
N ARG A 13 -0.91 -11.83 -1.38
CA ARG A 13 -0.17 -10.62 -1.74
C ARG A 13 1.23 -10.90 -2.25
N HIS A 14 1.64 -12.17 -2.28
CA HIS A 14 3.00 -12.59 -2.57
C HIS A 14 3.52 -12.02 -3.89
N ASP A 15 2.77 -12.20 -4.99
CA ASP A 15 3.21 -11.82 -6.32
C ASP A 15 3.34 -10.29 -6.43
N TRP A 16 2.33 -9.57 -5.96
CA TRP A 16 2.34 -8.10 -5.95
C TRP A 16 3.50 -7.52 -5.10
N LEU A 17 3.68 -8.03 -3.86
CA LEU A 17 4.75 -7.52 -2.98
C LEU A 17 6.12 -7.85 -3.56
N THR A 18 6.27 -9.00 -4.20
CA THR A 18 7.50 -9.40 -4.91
C THR A 18 7.81 -8.42 -6.05
N GLU A 19 6.83 -8.10 -6.90
CA GLU A 19 6.99 -7.12 -7.99
C GLU A 19 7.32 -5.72 -7.44
N TYR A 20 6.62 -5.29 -6.39
CA TYR A 20 6.88 -4.01 -5.73
C TYR A 20 8.31 -3.91 -5.17
N LEU A 21 8.77 -4.95 -4.47
CA LEU A 21 10.14 -5.00 -3.94
C LEU A 21 11.18 -5.04 -5.06
N ALA A 22 10.90 -5.75 -6.16
CA ALA A 22 11.76 -5.80 -7.33
C ALA A 22 11.88 -4.43 -8.01
N SER A 23 10.77 -3.72 -8.20
CA SER A 23 10.75 -2.38 -8.79
C SER A 23 11.54 -1.35 -7.98
N ARG A 24 11.60 -1.53 -6.65
CA ARG A 24 12.39 -0.69 -5.71
C ARG A 24 13.81 -1.20 -5.47
N ARG A 25 14.25 -2.26 -6.19
CA ARG A 25 15.57 -2.92 -5.99
C ARG A 25 15.79 -3.48 -4.58
N LEU A 26 14.71 -3.72 -3.83
CA LEU A 26 14.77 -4.22 -2.46
C LEU A 26 14.65 -5.74 -2.36
N LEU A 27 14.25 -6.42 -3.45
CA LEU A 27 14.03 -7.87 -3.44
C LEU A 27 15.27 -8.65 -3.04
N SER A 28 16.46 -8.24 -3.52
CA SER A 28 17.73 -8.88 -3.14
C SER A 28 18.03 -8.75 -1.65
N PHE A 29 17.77 -7.57 -1.07
CA PHE A 29 17.93 -7.35 0.37
C PHE A 29 16.98 -8.24 1.17
N PHE A 30 15.71 -8.29 0.83
CA PHE A 30 14.73 -9.16 1.50
C PHE A 30 15.10 -10.65 1.36
N ARG A 31 15.54 -11.06 0.18
CA ARG A 31 15.97 -12.44 -0.07
C ARG A 31 17.13 -12.84 0.85
N VAL A 32 18.15 -12.01 0.94
CA VAL A 32 19.31 -12.23 1.82
C VAL A 32 18.89 -12.24 3.28
N SER A 33 18.03 -11.28 3.70
CA SER A 33 17.55 -11.21 5.09
C SER A 33 16.79 -12.47 5.50
N VAL A 34 15.90 -12.98 4.65
CA VAL A 34 15.18 -14.25 4.93
C VAL A 34 16.14 -15.42 4.97
N ALA A 35 17.12 -15.50 4.05
CA ALA A 35 18.14 -16.56 4.04
C ALA A 35 18.97 -16.54 5.33
N VAL A 36 19.39 -15.36 5.81
CA VAL A 36 20.13 -15.21 7.07
C VAL A 36 19.28 -15.65 8.27
N ILE A 37 18.01 -15.24 8.34
CA ILE A 37 17.11 -15.66 9.42
C ILE A 37 16.96 -17.19 9.44
N LEU A 38 16.76 -17.81 8.28
CA LEU A 38 16.66 -19.27 8.17
C LEU A 38 17.96 -19.97 8.54
N ALA A 39 19.12 -19.41 8.18
CA ALA A 39 20.42 -19.93 8.59
C ALA A 39 20.62 -19.85 10.11
N VAL A 40 20.22 -18.74 10.73
CA VAL A 40 20.24 -18.59 12.20
C VAL A 40 19.32 -19.61 12.87
N LEU A 41 18.11 -19.82 12.34
CA LEU A 41 17.20 -20.85 12.84
C LEU A 41 17.77 -22.26 12.67
N ALA A 42 18.43 -22.55 11.55
CA ALA A 42 19.11 -23.82 11.32
C ALA A 42 20.20 -24.07 12.37
N VAL A 43 21.06 -23.07 12.61
CA VAL A 43 22.14 -23.17 13.63
C VAL A 43 21.56 -23.33 15.04
N ALA A 44 20.56 -22.50 15.40
CA ALA A 44 19.91 -22.57 16.71
C ALA A 44 19.28 -23.96 16.95
N THR A 45 18.57 -24.50 15.93
CA THR A 45 17.94 -25.82 16.02
C THR A 45 18.99 -26.92 16.06
N ALA A 46 20.10 -26.80 15.34
CA ALA A 46 21.23 -27.75 15.42
C ALA A 46 21.88 -27.73 16.80
N LEU A 47 22.09 -26.55 17.41
CA LEU A 47 22.60 -26.41 18.77
C LEU A 47 21.67 -27.06 19.80
N VAL A 48 20.37 -26.93 19.66
CA VAL A 48 19.39 -27.63 20.49
C VAL A 48 19.53 -29.15 20.31
N SER A 49 19.78 -29.64 19.10
CA SER A 49 19.86 -31.09 18.81
C SER A 49 21.07 -31.77 19.44
N ILE A 50 22.19 -31.06 19.61
CA ILE A 50 23.42 -31.58 20.22
C ILE A 50 23.48 -31.39 21.74
N SER A 51 22.58 -30.55 22.28
CA SER A 51 22.47 -30.33 23.73
C SER A 51 21.86 -31.57 24.42
N PRO A 52 22.12 -31.80 25.75
CA PRO A 52 21.45 -32.86 26.51
C PRO A 52 19.92 -32.79 26.40
N ALA A 53 19.37 -31.59 26.19
CA ALA A 53 17.93 -31.34 26.03
C ALA A 53 17.33 -31.87 24.71
N GLY A 54 18.15 -32.05 23.66
CA GLY A 54 17.69 -32.32 22.29
C GLY A 54 17.93 -33.74 21.74
N ARG A 55 18.39 -34.68 22.55
CA ARG A 55 18.84 -36.01 22.10
C ARG A 55 17.81 -36.93 21.41
N GLN A 56 16.60 -36.45 21.09
CA GLN A 56 15.56 -37.27 20.48
C GLN A 56 15.39 -37.08 18.95
N GLY A 57 16.47 -36.81 18.20
CA GLY A 57 16.56 -37.03 16.74
C GLY A 57 15.80 -36.14 15.79
N GLY A 58 14.68 -35.52 16.17
CA GLY A 58 13.84 -34.72 15.28
C GLY A 58 14.40 -33.31 14.97
N ALA A 59 15.12 -32.72 15.93
CA ALA A 59 15.65 -31.37 15.77
C ALA A 59 16.71 -31.25 14.67
N LEU A 60 17.54 -32.27 14.48
CA LEU A 60 18.56 -32.29 13.41
C LEU A 60 17.94 -32.31 12.02
N VAL A 61 16.88 -33.07 11.81
CA VAL A 61 16.15 -33.09 10.52
C VAL A 61 15.56 -31.74 10.20
N VAL A 62 14.99 -31.06 11.19
CA VAL A 62 14.43 -29.71 11.02
C VAL A 62 15.54 -28.70 10.78
N ALA A 63 16.69 -28.80 11.46
CA ALA A 63 17.84 -27.94 11.22
C ALA A 63 18.37 -28.05 9.78
N VAL A 64 18.47 -29.28 9.24
CA VAL A 64 18.82 -29.51 7.83
C VAL A 64 17.79 -28.93 6.90
N GLY A 65 16.50 -29.06 7.23
CA GLY A 65 15.40 -28.41 6.47
C GLY A 65 15.54 -26.88 6.41
N PHE A 66 15.77 -26.21 7.55
CA PHE A 66 16.01 -24.78 7.58
C PHE A 66 17.29 -24.38 6.83
N ALA A 67 18.36 -25.15 6.92
CA ALA A 67 19.59 -24.91 6.14
C ALA A 67 19.32 -25.01 4.63
N GLY A 68 18.58 -26.01 4.19
CA GLY A 68 18.17 -26.16 2.80
C GLY A 68 17.32 -25.00 2.30
N LEU A 69 16.36 -24.53 3.12
CA LEU A 69 15.56 -23.33 2.81
C LEU A 69 16.42 -22.07 2.78
N ALA A 70 17.40 -21.93 3.69
CA ALA A 70 18.32 -20.78 3.69
C ALA A 70 19.10 -20.71 2.37
N VAL A 71 19.64 -21.84 1.91
CA VAL A 71 20.33 -21.94 0.61
C VAL A 71 19.37 -21.62 -0.54
N PHE A 72 18.15 -22.16 -0.50
CA PHE A 72 17.16 -21.90 -1.53
C PHE A 72 16.87 -20.40 -1.66
N TYR A 73 16.58 -19.71 -0.53
CA TYR A 73 16.32 -18.25 -0.53
C TYR A 73 17.57 -17.43 -0.90
N ALA A 74 18.78 -17.91 -0.58
CA ALA A 74 20.01 -17.24 -1.00
C ALA A 74 20.18 -17.24 -2.53
N VAL A 75 19.71 -18.30 -3.22
CA VAL A 75 19.86 -18.47 -4.68
C VAL A 75 18.68 -17.83 -5.44
N ARG A 76 17.45 -18.10 -5.01
CA ARG A 76 16.24 -17.65 -5.74
C ARG A 76 15.11 -17.30 -4.79
N TRP A 77 14.24 -16.38 -5.23
CA TRP A 77 12.98 -16.08 -4.56
C TRP A 77 11.93 -17.15 -4.88
N PRO A 78 11.18 -17.68 -3.88
CA PRO A 78 10.19 -18.71 -4.12
C PRO A 78 8.98 -18.19 -4.88
N SER A 79 8.30 -19.06 -5.62
CA SER A 79 6.96 -18.78 -6.13
C SER A 79 5.95 -18.74 -4.96
N ARG A 80 4.77 -18.18 -5.21
CA ARG A 80 3.69 -18.09 -4.21
C ARG A 80 3.37 -19.45 -3.57
N VAL A 81 3.28 -20.50 -4.38
CA VAL A 81 2.97 -21.86 -3.90
C VAL A 81 4.14 -22.42 -3.07
N GLN A 82 5.37 -22.28 -3.53
CA GLN A 82 6.55 -22.70 -2.79
C GLN A 82 6.65 -21.98 -1.45
N SER A 83 6.44 -20.67 -1.43
CA SER A 83 6.46 -19.86 -0.21
C SER A 83 5.40 -20.30 0.81
N ALA A 84 4.18 -20.60 0.35
CA ALA A 84 3.12 -21.13 1.20
C ALA A 84 3.47 -22.51 1.78
N VAL A 85 3.98 -23.43 0.95
CA VAL A 85 4.43 -24.76 1.38
C VAL A 85 5.57 -24.65 2.39
N PHE A 86 6.56 -23.78 2.14
CA PHE A 86 7.67 -23.56 3.07
C PHE A 86 7.21 -22.98 4.41
N SER A 87 6.20 -22.10 4.38
CA SER A 87 5.62 -21.55 5.62
C SER A 87 4.90 -22.62 6.44
N ILE A 88 4.15 -23.51 5.79
CA ILE A 88 3.49 -24.64 6.48
C ILE A 88 4.54 -25.61 7.02
N ALA A 89 5.52 -26.01 6.21
CA ALA A 89 6.58 -26.92 6.64
C ALA A 89 7.40 -26.33 7.80
N GLY A 90 7.69 -25.03 7.75
CA GLY A 90 8.33 -24.30 8.84
C GLY A 90 7.50 -24.32 10.14
N SER A 91 6.18 -24.09 10.05
CA SER A 91 5.29 -24.16 11.22
C SER A 91 5.30 -25.56 11.85
N VAL A 92 5.21 -26.61 11.03
CA VAL A 92 5.25 -28.00 11.49
C VAL A 92 6.62 -28.31 12.08
N GLY A 93 7.71 -27.91 11.43
CA GLY A 93 9.07 -28.14 11.92
C GLY A 93 9.32 -27.50 13.29
N ILE A 94 8.92 -26.23 13.47
CA ILE A 94 9.04 -25.52 14.76
C ILE A 94 8.21 -26.26 15.83
N ALA A 95 6.96 -26.65 15.52
CA ALA A 95 6.08 -27.35 16.45
C ALA A 95 6.66 -28.72 16.88
N VAL A 96 7.21 -29.49 15.93
CA VAL A 96 7.83 -30.78 16.20
C VAL A 96 9.03 -30.59 17.11
N VAL A 97 9.95 -29.68 16.83
CA VAL A 97 11.12 -29.42 17.68
C VAL A 97 10.68 -29.02 19.09
N ALA A 98 9.76 -28.04 19.21
CA ALA A 98 9.26 -27.58 20.49
C ALA A 98 8.60 -28.70 21.32
N ALA A 99 7.82 -29.59 20.67
CA ALA A 99 7.11 -30.66 21.33
C ALA A 99 8.04 -31.84 21.76
N THR A 100 9.07 -32.16 20.94
CA THR A 100 9.96 -33.32 21.15
C THR A 100 11.21 -32.98 21.96
N THR A 101 11.49 -31.71 22.24
CA THR A 101 12.61 -31.30 23.09
C THR A 101 12.39 -31.80 24.53
N ALA A 102 13.39 -32.51 25.08
CA ALA A 102 13.30 -33.12 26.40
C ALA A 102 13.14 -32.06 27.52
N GLU A 103 13.96 -31.01 27.47
CA GLU A 103 13.89 -29.88 28.39
C GLU A 103 12.71 -28.95 28.06
N PRO A 104 11.72 -28.85 28.98
CA PRO A 104 10.53 -28.00 28.71
C PRO A 104 10.84 -26.54 28.39
N GLN A 105 11.85 -25.94 29.04
CA GLN A 105 12.28 -24.57 28.83
C GLN A 105 12.86 -24.37 27.42
N ALA A 106 13.66 -25.29 26.90
CA ALA A 106 14.20 -25.21 25.54
C ALA A 106 13.09 -25.34 24.48
N GLY A 107 12.08 -26.20 24.74
CA GLY A 107 10.88 -26.26 23.87
C GLY A 107 10.11 -24.95 23.83
N LEU A 108 9.95 -24.29 24.99
CA LEU A 108 9.28 -23.00 25.10
C LEU A 108 10.07 -21.90 24.38
N LEU A 109 11.40 -21.91 24.48
CA LEU A 109 12.28 -20.95 23.76
C LEU A 109 12.15 -21.11 22.23
N THR A 110 12.01 -22.34 21.74
CA THR A 110 11.84 -22.62 20.30
C THR A 110 10.58 -21.94 19.72
N CYS A 111 9.54 -21.75 20.54
CA CYS A 111 8.30 -21.09 20.10
C CYS A 111 8.49 -19.64 19.62
N TRP A 112 9.58 -18.94 19.99
CA TRP A 112 9.89 -17.61 19.48
C TRP A 112 10.09 -17.57 17.96
N ALA A 113 10.49 -18.67 17.33
CA ALA A 113 10.63 -18.77 15.89
C ALA A 113 9.30 -18.57 15.15
N PHE A 114 8.16 -18.86 15.79
CA PHE A 114 6.85 -18.59 15.20
C PHE A 114 6.56 -17.10 14.98
N VAL A 115 7.13 -16.21 15.81
CA VAL A 115 6.90 -14.76 15.67
C VAL A 115 7.46 -14.27 14.34
N GLY A 116 8.68 -14.69 13.97
CA GLY A 116 9.29 -14.37 12.68
C GLY A 116 8.53 -14.96 11.50
N LEU A 117 8.10 -16.24 11.63
CA LEU A 117 7.32 -16.89 10.59
C LEU A 117 5.94 -16.24 10.41
N ALA A 118 5.26 -15.88 11.51
CA ALA A 118 3.99 -15.17 11.45
C ALA A 118 4.12 -13.77 10.82
N ALA A 119 5.22 -13.05 11.08
CA ALA A 119 5.53 -11.78 10.41
C ALA A 119 5.69 -11.95 8.89
N TYR A 120 6.41 -12.99 8.46
CA TYR A 120 6.57 -13.31 7.03
C TYR A 120 5.22 -13.65 6.38
N VAL A 121 4.46 -14.57 6.97
CA VAL A 121 3.15 -14.99 6.46
C VAL A 121 2.17 -13.81 6.42
N ALA A 122 2.16 -12.95 7.43
CA ALA A 122 1.31 -11.76 7.48
C ALA A 122 1.61 -10.76 6.35
N SER A 123 2.87 -10.67 5.94
CA SER A 123 3.34 -9.74 4.90
C SER A 123 3.03 -10.26 3.49
N PHE A 124 3.31 -11.53 3.23
CA PHE A 124 3.28 -12.09 1.87
C PHE A 124 2.01 -12.87 1.54
N HIS A 125 1.32 -13.45 2.53
CA HIS A 125 0.24 -14.39 2.30
C HIS A 125 -1.14 -13.89 2.73
N ASN A 126 -2.15 -14.69 2.41
CA ASN A 126 -3.54 -14.40 2.75
C ASN A 126 -3.83 -14.63 4.25
N PRO A 127 -4.91 -14.06 4.79
CA PRO A 127 -5.28 -14.20 6.20
C PRO A 127 -5.54 -15.64 6.65
N ARG A 128 -5.93 -16.54 5.74
CA ARG A 128 -6.21 -17.94 6.08
C ARG A 128 -4.94 -18.68 6.48
N LEU A 129 -3.85 -18.50 5.72
CA LEU A 129 -2.54 -19.08 6.05
C LEU A 129 -1.98 -18.47 7.33
N LEU A 130 -2.18 -17.16 7.55
CA LEU A 130 -1.79 -16.50 8.79
C LEU A 130 -2.53 -17.08 10.00
N VAL A 131 -3.85 -17.24 9.93
CA VAL A 131 -4.63 -17.83 11.02
C VAL A 131 -4.20 -19.27 11.30
N LEU A 132 -3.96 -20.09 10.26
CA LEU A 132 -3.43 -21.43 10.42
C LEU A 132 -2.08 -21.41 11.18
N ASN A 133 -1.16 -20.55 10.76
CA ASN A 133 0.16 -20.41 11.42
C ASN A 133 0.01 -19.98 12.87
N VAL A 134 -0.82 -18.96 13.16
CA VAL A 134 -1.04 -18.45 14.52
C VAL A 134 -1.71 -19.51 15.41
N VAL A 135 -2.67 -20.27 14.90
CA VAL A 135 -3.32 -21.35 15.66
C VAL A 135 -2.31 -22.45 16.03
N VAL A 136 -1.47 -22.89 15.07
CA VAL A 136 -0.40 -23.87 15.34
C VAL A 136 0.58 -23.31 16.36
N ALA A 137 1.01 -22.06 16.18
CA ALA A 137 1.96 -21.38 17.07
C ALA A 137 1.42 -21.26 18.52
N LEU A 138 0.18 -20.78 18.67
CA LEU A 138 -0.45 -20.65 20.00
C LEU A 138 -0.69 -22.02 20.66
N GLY A 139 -1.16 -23.00 19.90
CA GLY A 139 -1.33 -24.36 20.42
C GLY A 139 -0.01 -24.96 20.93
N THR A 140 1.07 -24.81 20.15
CA THR A 140 2.40 -25.26 20.54
C THR A 140 2.92 -24.51 21.76
N LEU A 141 2.78 -23.16 21.77
CA LEU A 141 3.22 -22.31 22.86
C LEU A 141 2.51 -22.67 24.17
N VAL A 142 1.18 -22.88 24.14
CA VAL A 142 0.40 -23.28 25.32
C VAL A 142 0.84 -24.67 25.79
N ALA A 143 1.01 -25.62 24.89
CA ALA A 143 1.47 -26.97 25.26
C ALA A 143 2.85 -26.94 25.93
N CYS A 144 3.80 -26.19 25.42
CA CYS A 144 5.11 -26.00 26.01
C CYS A 144 5.06 -25.29 27.36
N ALA A 145 4.23 -24.21 27.46
CA ALA A 145 4.03 -23.50 28.73
C ALA A 145 3.45 -24.40 29.83
N VAL A 146 2.47 -25.25 29.48
CA VAL A 146 1.93 -26.27 30.43
C VAL A 146 3.03 -27.24 30.91
N ARG A 147 3.89 -27.73 29.99
CA ARG A 147 5.02 -28.60 30.36
C ARG A 147 5.97 -27.92 31.35
N VAL A 148 6.31 -26.65 31.14
CA VAL A 148 7.16 -25.86 32.05
C VAL A 148 6.46 -25.63 33.38
N GLY A 149 5.17 -25.28 33.36
CA GLY A 149 4.40 -25.10 34.61
C GLY A 149 4.30 -26.38 35.45
N VAL A 150 4.08 -27.53 34.81
CA VAL A 150 4.06 -28.86 35.49
C VAL A 150 5.44 -29.25 36.03
N SER A 151 6.53 -28.80 35.40
CA SER A 151 7.89 -29.00 35.92
C SER A 151 8.25 -28.10 37.11
N GLY A 152 7.33 -27.23 37.54
CA GLY A 152 7.43 -26.41 38.75
C GLY A 152 7.79 -24.94 38.51
N ASP A 153 8.02 -24.50 37.28
CA ASP A 153 8.36 -23.10 36.95
C ASP A 153 7.17 -22.36 36.33
N VAL A 154 6.11 -22.18 37.10
CA VAL A 154 4.90 -21.46 36.70
C VAL A 154 5.17 -19.99 36.30
N PRO A 155 6.02 -19.22 37.02
CA PRO A 155 6.33 -17.85 36.64
C PRO A 155 6.96 -17.73 35.23
N LEU A 156 7.90 -18.62 34.90
CA LEU A 156 8.53 -18.63 33.57
C LEU A 156 7.52 -19.02 32.48
N ALA A 157 6.66 -20.01 32.74
CA ALA A 157 5.60 -20.40 31.82
C ALA A 157 4.68 -19.24 31.50
N VAL A 158 4.19 -18.53 32.52
CA VAL A 158 3.30 -17.37 32.35
C VAL A 158 4.02 -16.20 31.66
N ALA A 159 5.23 -15.85 32.06
CA ALA A 159 6.00 -14.77 31.46
C ALA A 159 6.23 -15.00 29.95
N THR A 160 6.61 -16.23 29.58
CA THR A 160 6.86 -16.56 28.17
C THR A 160 5.57 -16.60 27.35
N LEU A 161 4.46 -17.08 27.93
CA LEU A 161 3.14 -17.06 27.30
C LEU A 161 2.70 -15.62 26.99
N LEU A 162 2.90 -14.70 27.92
CA LEU A 162 2.59 -13.27 27.73
C LEU A 162 3.49 -12.63 26.67
N LEU A 163 4.80 -12.86 26.74
CA LEU A 163 5.77 -12.24 25.83
C LEU A 163 5.67 -12.82 24.42
N ALA A 164 5.75 -14.15 24.26
CA ALA A 164 5.69 -14.80 22.95
C ALA A 164 4.27 -14.71 22.34
N GLY A 165 3.23 -14.87 23.16
CA GLY A 165 1.84 -14.68 22.73
C GLY A 165 1.56 -13.25 22.33
N GLY A 166 2.05 -12.27 23.10
CA GLY A 166 1.99 -10.85 22.74
C GLY A 166 2.72 -10.55 21.42
N GLY A 167 3.91 -11.11 21.22
CA GLY A 167 4.66 -11.01 19.97
C GLY A 167 3.90 -11.62 18.77
N LEU A 168 3.30 -12.79 18.95
CA LEU A 168 2.46 -13.45 17.93
C LEU A 168 1.21 -12.64 17.55
N MET A 169 0.71 -11.79 18.43
CA MET A 169 -0.43 -10.92 18.14
C MET A 169 0.01 -9.60 17.50
N THR A 170 1.04 -8.96 18.02
CA THR A 170 1.43 -7.59 17.65
C THR A 170 2.24 -7.54 16.35
N VAL A 171 3.22 -8.44 16.18
CA VAL A 171 4.16 -8.39 15.04
C VAL A 171 3.45 -8.65 13.69
N PRO A 172 2.59 -9.68 13.55
CA PRO A 172 1.83 -9.87 12.31
C PRO A 172 0.86 -8.72 12.00
N VAL A 173 0.25 -8.14 13.01
CA VAL A 173 -0.66 -6.97 12.82
C VAL A 173 0.14 -5.78 12.30
N GLY A 174 1.32 -5.49 12.89
CA GLY A 174 2.23 -4.46 12.41
C GLY A 174 2.65 -4.68 10.96
N GLY A 175 3.02 -5.91 10.60
CA GLY A 175 3.35 -6.32 9.23
C GLY A 175 2.18 -6.09 8.26
N GLN A 176 0.96 -6.45 8.64
CA GLN A 176 -0.23 -6.21 7.81
C GLN A 176 -0.55 -4.73 7.62
N ILE A 177 -0.37 -3.91 8.67
CA ILE A 177 -0.53 -2.45 8.58
C ILE A 177 0.50 -1.86 7.61
N LEU A 178 1.78 -2.24 7.76
CA LEU A 178 2.85 -1.77 6.90
C LEU A 178 2.59 -2.12 5.42
N VAL A 179 2.26 -3.38 5.13
CA VAL A 179 1.93 -3.81 3.76
C VAL A 179 0.71 -3.08 3.22
N ARG A 180 -0.30 -2.78 4.03
CA ARG A 180 -1.45 -1.96 3.61
C ARG A 180 -1.05 -0.52 3.27
N LEU A 181 -0.15 0.08 4.04
CA LEU A 181 0.36 1.43 3.74
C LEU A 181 1.12 1.44 2.42
N LEU A 182 2.04 0.49 2.23
CA LEU A 182 2.78 0.32 0.96
C LEU A 182 1.84 0.06 -0.23
N TRP A 183 0.82 -0.78 -0.06
CA TRP A 183 -0.21 -1.03 -1.07
C TRP A 183 -0.96 0.25 -1.44
N ASN A 184 -1.39 1.00 -0.44
CA ASN A 184 -2.11 2.24 -0.68
C ASN A 184 -1.27 3.27 -1.43
N ASP A 185 0.04 3.33 -1.17
CA ASP A 185 0.95 4.24 -1.86
C ASP A 185 1.24 3.77 -3.30
N ALA A 186 1.55 2.50 -3.49
CA ALA A 186 1.78 1.92 -4.82
C ALA A 186 0.54 2.02 -5.73
N VAL A 187 -0.66 1.85 -5.17
CA VAL A 187 -1.95 1.96 -5.91
C VAL A 187 -2.42 3.41 -6.07
N SER A 188 -1.68 4.40 -5.55
CA SER A 188 -2.06 5.83 -5.62
C SER A 188 -1.32 6.62 -6.69
N THR A 189 -0.36 6.02 -7.38
CA THR A 189 0.40 6.65 -8.46
C THR A 189 0.11 5.99 -9.81
N ASP A 190 0.20 6.77 -10.89
CA ASP A 190 0.16 6.27 -12.26
C ASP A 190 1.56 5.74 -12.63
N PRO A 191 1.69 4.47 -13.07
CA PRO A 191 3.00 3.86 -13.30
C PRO A 191 3.75 4.46 -14.49
N LEU A 192 3.06 5.07 -15.46
CA LEU A 192 3.68 5.66 -16.64
C LEU A 192 4.27 7.04 -16.34
N THR A 193 3.52 7.88 -15.61
CA THR A 193 3.87 9.30 -15.41
C THR A 193 4.46 9.60 -14.04
N GLY A 194 4.26 8.72 -13.06
CA GLY A 194 4.61 8.97 -11.66
C GLY A 194 3.76 10.06 -10.99
N LEU A 195 2.73 10.60 -11.64
CA LEU A 195 1.73 11.46 -11.03
C LEU A 195 0.78 10.63 -10.15
N ALA A 196 0.00 11.29 -9.30
CA ALA A 196 -1.11 10.62 -8.64
C ALA A 196 -2.07 10.01 -9.70
N ASN A 197 -2.65 8.85 -9.42
CA ASN A 197 -3.78 8.37 -10.20
C ASN A 197 -5.10 8.88 -9.60
N ARG A 198 -6.25 8.53 -10.18
CA ARG A 198 -7.58 8.95 -9.72
C ARG A 198 -7.81 8.70 -8.22
N ARG A 199 -7.31 7.57 -7.69
CA ARG A 199 -7.42 7.24 -6.25
C ARG A 199 -6.48 8.11 -5.40
N GLY A 200 -5.25 8.27 -5.82
CA GLY A 200 -4.25 9.12 -5.19
C GLY A 200 -4.71 10.59 -5.15
N PHE A 201 -5.25 11.09 -6.26
CA PHE A 201 -5.81 12.44 -6.34
C PHE A 201 -6.90 12.67 -5.28
N ARG A 202 -7.90 11.78 -5.19
CA ARG A 202 -9.00 11.92 -4.22
C ARG A 202 -8.50 11.97 -2.78
N ARG A 203 -7.50 11.13 -2.44
CA ARG A 203 -6.92 11.10 -1.10
C ARG A 203 -6.16 12.39 -0.78
N SER A 204 -5.33 12.86 -1.71
CA SER A 204 -4.55 14.08 -1.55
C SER A 204 -5.41 15.34 -1.62
N ALA A 205 -6.48 15.36 -2.42
CA ALA A 205 -7.45 16.44 -2.46
C ALA A 205 -8.20 16.61 -1.12
N HIS A 206 -8.53 15.49 -0.48
CA HIS A 206 -9.12 15.52 0.87
C HIS A 206 -8.16 16.17 1.88
N ALA A 207 -6.88 15.80 1.87
CA ALA A 207 -5.87 16.41 2.73
C ALA A 207 -5.68 17.89 2.43
N LEU A 208 -5.66 18.27 1.14
CA LEU A 208 -5.53 19.66 0.70
C LEU A 208 -6.71 20.54 1.18
N ILE A 209 -7.95 20.05 1.10
CA ILE A 209 -9.14 20.75 1.61
C ILE A 209 -9.09 20.88 3.13
N SER A 210 -8.74 19.82 3.84
CA SER A 210 -8.63 19.85 5.31
C SER A 210 -7.56 20.83 5.79
N ASP A 211 -6.45 20.92 5.06
CA ASP A 211 -5.38 21.87 5.36
C ASP A 211 -5.80 23.32 5.04
N ALA A 212 -6.45 23.53 3.90
CA ALA A 212 -7.02 24.81 3.51
C ALA A 212 -8.03 25.33 4.54
N ALA A 213 -8.91 24.46 5.05
CA ALA A 213 -9.87 24.82 6.09
C ALA A 213 -9.17 25.26 7.40
N ARG A 214 -8.06 24.61 7.79
CA ARG A 214 -7.29 24.95 8.98
C ARG A 214 -6.48 26.25 8.84
N THR A 215 -5.98 26.52 7.64
CA THR A 215 -5.16 27.71 7.36
C THR A 215 -6.00 28.94 6.97
N GLY A 216 -7.32 28.81 6.92
CA GLY A 216 -8.24 29.89 6.53
C GLY A 216 -8.25 30.16 5.02
N ALA A 217 -7.70 29.28 4.20
CA ALA A 217 -7.82 29.35 2.75
C ALA A 217 -9.28 29.09 2.35
N ALA A 218 -9.92 30.11 1.80
CA ALA A 218 -11.37 30.13 1.58
C ALA A 218 -11.84 29.33 0.36
N SER A 219 -10.94 28.65 -0.38
CA SER A 219 -11.32 28.08 -1.69
C SER A 219 -10.51 26.82 -2.02
N PHE A 220 -11.17 25.92 -2.74
CA PHE A 220 -10.57 24.74 -3.37
C PHE A 220 -11.00 24.73 -4.84
N SER A 221 -10.05 24.57 -5.76
CA SER A 221 -10.31 24.56 -7.19
C SER A 221 -9.65 23.40 -7.89
N VAL A 222 -10.29 22.92 -8.96
CA VAL A 222 -9.85 21.80 -9.80
C VAL A 222 -9.82 22.23 -11.26
N VAL A 223 -8.80 21.80 -11.98
CA VAL A 223 -8.70 21.89 -13.44
C VAL A 223 -8.71 20.48 -14.00
N MET A 224 -9.71 20.14 -14.81
CA MET A 224 -9.74 18.94 -15.64
C MET A 224 -9.07 19.25 -16.98
N ILE A 225 -8.21 18.36 -17.46
CA ILE A 225 -7.42 18.52 -18.68
C ILE A 225 -7.60 17.27 -19.52
N ASP A 226 -7.93 17.44 -20.79
CA ASP A 226 -7.99 16.37 -21.79
C ASP A 226 -7.16 16.77 -23.02
N LEU A 227 -6.32 15.86 -23.52
CA LEU A 227 -5.44 16.13 -24.67
C LEU A 227 -6.20 16.03 -25.98
N ASP A 228 -6.17 17.11 -26.77
CA ASP A 228 -6.90 17.18 -28.05
C ASP A 228 -6.24 16.30 -29.11
N GLY A 229 -7.01 15.39 -29.69
CA GLY A 229 -6.56 14.55 -30.80
C GLY A 229 -5.50 13.51 -30.44
N PHE A 230 -5.33 13.16 -29.16
CA PHE A 230 -4.33 12.17 -28.72
C PHE A 230 -4.51 10.80 -29.39
N LYS A 231 -5.77 10.37 -29.63
CA LYS A 231 -6.06 9.15 -30.36
C LYS A 231 -5.39 9.15 -31.75
N ARG A 232 -5.39 10.27 -32.46
CA ARG A 232 -4.75 10.38 -33.79
C ARG A 232 -3.23 10.15 -33.71
N ILE A 233 -2.58 10.60 -32.63
CA ILE A 233 -1.14 10.31 -32.40
C ILE A 233 -0.94 8.80 -32.22
N ASN A 234 -1.75 8.15 -31.40
CA ASN A 234 -1.67 6.70 -31.23
C ASN A 234 -1.92 5.93 -32.54
N ASP A 235 -2.93 6.34 -33.30
CA ASP A 235 -3.30 5.66 -34.54
C ASP A 235 -2.25 5.86 -35.66
N THR A 236 -1.55 7.01 -35.67
CA THR A 236 -0.56 7.33 -36.73
C THR A 236 0.88 6.98 -36.36
N GLN A 237 1.25 7.08 -35.09
CA GLN A 237 2.63 6.94 -34.63
C GLN A 237 2.84 5.76 -33.65
N GLY A 238 1.75 5.09 -33.27
CA GLY A 238 1.76 3.94 -32.37
C GLY A 238 1.77 4.32 -30.87
N HIS A 239 1.34 3.37 -30.03
CA HIS A 239 1.20 3.56 -28.59
C HIS A 239 2.50 3.95 -27.87
N ALA A 240 3.65 3.47 -28.33
CA ALA A 240 4.93 3.84 -27.73
C ALA A 240 5.27 5.34 -27.89
N VAL A 241 4.78 5.98 -28.96
CA VAL A 241 4.90 7.43 -29.11
C VAL A 241 3.87 8.13 -28.23
N GLY A 242 2.65 7.64 -28.18
CA GLY A 242 1.62 8.15 -27.27
C GLY A 242 2.07 8.15 -25.81
N ASP A 243 2.70 7.08 -25.36
CA ASP A 243 3.26 7.00 -24.00
C ASP A 243 4.33 8.09 -23.75
N ARG A 244 5.19 8.38 -24.72
CA ARG A 244 6.18 9.47 -24.61
C ARG A 244 5.50 10.85 -24.52
N VAL A 245 4.44 11.06 -25.30
CA VAL A 245 3.63 12.30 -25.23
C VAL A 245 3.05 12.47 -23.83
N ILE A 246 2.43 11.43 -23.30
CA ILE A 246 1.84 11.44 -21.96
C ILE A 246 2.88 11.76 -20.88
N VAL A 247 4.07 11.15 -20.94
CA VAL A 247 5.16 11.40 -19.98
C VAL A 247 5.65 12.84 -20.06
N GLU A 248 5.83 13.39 -21.27
CA GLU A 248 6.25 14.78 -21.46
C GLU A 248 5.18 15.75 -20.91
N VAL A 249 3.91 15.56 -21.26
CA VAL A 249 2.80 16.38 -20.77
C VAL A 249 2.72 16.33 -19.24
N ALA A 250 2.84 15.13 -18.66
CA ALA A 250 2.85 14.97 -17.20
C ALA A 250 4.00 15.74 -16.53
N THR A 251 5.17 15.75 -17.15
CA THR A 251 6.34 16.51 -16.67
C THR A 251 6.06 18.02 -16.70
N ARG A 252 5.52 18.54 -17.81
CA ARG A 252 5.14 19.95 -17.93
C ARG A 252 4.06 20.36 -16.94
N ILE A 253 3.05 19.52 -16.73
CA ILE A 253 2.01 19.76 -15.72
C ILE A 253 2.66 19.86 -14.33
N ARG A 254 3.55 18.93 -13.98
CA ARG A 254 4.25 18.93 -12.69
C ARG A 254 5.08 20.20 -12.48
N GLU A 255 5.81 20.65 -13.50
CA GLU A 255 6.62 21.88 -13.47
C GLU A 255 5.76 23.13 -13.26
N VAL A 256 4.64 23.23 -13.98
CA VAL A 256 3.71 24.37 -13.88
C VAL A 256 3.00 24.41 -12.54
N VAL A 257 2.57 23.25 -12.01
CA VAL A 257 1.83 23.14 -10.75
C VAL A 257 2.74 23.36 -9.53
N GLY A 258 4.01 22.90 -9.62
CA GLY A 258 4.98 23.01 -8.52
C GLY A 258 4.56 22.25 -7.27
N SER A 259 5.06 22.70 -6.12
CA SER A 259 4.80 22.08 -4.80
C SER A 259 3.49 22.57 -4.15
N SER A 260 2.85 23.60 -4.67
CA SER A 260 1.63 24.22 -4.10
C SER A 260 0.34 23.58 -4.55
N GLY A 261 0.40 22.65 -5.49
CA GLY A 261 -0.76 21.98 -6.06
C GLY A 261 -0.61 20.47 -6.17
N LEU A 262 -1.70 19.82 -6.51
CA LEU A 262 -1.79 18.40 -6.76
C LEU A 262 -2.01 18.14 -8.24
N ALA A 263 -1.20 17.29 -8.85
CA ALA A 263 -1.36 16.84 -10.24
C ALA A 263 -1.58 15.32 -10.29
N ALA A 264 -2.50 14.88 -11.15
CA ALA A 264 -2.83 13.48 -11.32
C ALA A 264 -3.16 13.15 -12.78
N ARG A 265 -2.91 11.89 -13.18
CA ARG A 265 -3.46 11.29 -14.38
C ARG A 265 -4.65 10.40 -14.02
N VAL A 266 -5.81 10.67 -14.60
CA VAL A 266 -7.07 10.03 -14.18
C VAL A 266 -7.71 9.16 -15.26
N GLY A 267 -7.21 9.28 -16.49
CA GLY A 267 -7.61 8.50 -17.66
C GLY A 267 -6.44 8.29 -18.60
N GLY A 268 -6.69 7.78 -19.79
CA GLY A 268 -5.66 7.54 -20.82
C GLY A 268 -4.94 8.83 -21.23
N GLU A 269 -5.70 9.89 -21.49
CA GLU A 269 -5.27 11.21 -21.97
C GLU A 269 -5.77 12.34 -21.07
N GLU A 270 -6.33 11.99 -19.87
CA GLU A 270 -6.97 12.90 -18.94
C GLU A 270 -6.09 13.15 -17.71
N PHE A 271 -5.99 14.43 -17.32
CA PHE A 271 -5.28 14.86 -16.12
C PHE A 271 -6.15 15.72 -15.22
N LEU A 272 -5.86 15.72 -13.93
CA LEU A 272 -6.46 16.61 -12.94
C LEU A 272 -5.37 17.42 -12.23
N VAL A 273 -5.66 18.68 -12.01
CA VAL A 273 -4.88 19.55 -11.14
C VAL A 273 -5.79 20.15 -10.08
N ALA A 274 -5.32 20.23 -8.82
CA ALA A 274 -6.05 20.88 -7.75
C ALA A 274 -5.14 21.84 -6.96
N GLN A 275 -5.72 22.95 -6.53
CA GLN A 275 -5.08 23.92 -5.63
C GLN A 275 -6.08 24.48 -4.61
N ALA A 276 -5.55 24.89 -3.45
CA ALA A 276 -6.33 25.57 -2.40
C ALA A 276 -6.35 27.09 -2.67
N THR A 277 -6.83 27.49 -3.86
CA THR A 277 -6.87 28.88 -4.33
C THR A 277 -8.21 29.20 -4.98
N PRO A 278 -8.62 30.47 -5.03
CA PRO A 278 -9.84 30.89 -5.71
C PRO A 278 -9.83 30.56 -7.21
N PRO A 279 -10.99 30.34 -7.84
CA PRO A 279 -11.09 30.02 -9.26
C PRO A 279 -10.41 31.05 -10.20
N ARG A 280 -10.35 32.32 -9.82
CA ARG A 280 -9.66 33.38 -10.61
C ARG A 280 -8.13 33.14 -10.69
N GLU A 281 -7.51 32.72 -9.61
CA GLU A 281 -6.07 32.39 -9.59
C GLU A 281 -5.78 31.12 -10.36
N VAL A 282 -6.69 30.14 -10.28
CA VAL A 282 -6.60 28.89 -11.02
C VAL A 282 -6.77 29.12 -12.53
N GLU A 283 -7.49 30.16 -12.97
CA GLU A 283 -7.55 30.50 -14.38
C GLU A 283 -6.17 30.86 -14.95
N MET A 284 -5.33 31.59 -14.20
CA MET A 284 -3.95 31.89 -14.62
C MET A 284 -3.12 30.59 -14.70
N LEU A 285 -3.29 29.69 -13.73
CA LEU A 285 -2.65 28.39 -13.77
C LEU A 285 -3.10 27.58 -15.00
N ALA A 286 -4.40 27.55 -15.29
CA ALA A 286 -4.94 26.83 -16.44
C ALA A 286 -4.40 27.40 -17.78
N ARG A 287 -4.26 28.72 -17.90
CA ARG A 287 -3.62 29.36 -19.06
C ARG A 287 -2.16 28.94 -19.21
N ARG A 288 -1.40 28.88 -18.12
CA ARG A 288 -0.01 28.40 -18.11
C ARG A 288 0.07 26.91 -18.51
N LEU A 289 -0.84 26.07 -18.00
CA LEU A 289 -0.93 24.66 -18.36
C LEU A 289 -1.24 24.47 -19.85
N CYS A 290 -2.24 25.18 -20.38
CA CYS A 290 -2.61 25.15 -21.79
C CYS A 290 -1.40 25.52 -22.68
N SER A 291 -0.74 26.64 -22.37
CA SER A 291 0.45 27.10 -23.10
C SER A 291 1.63 26.12 -23.01
N ALA A 292 1.88 25.56 -21.82
CA ALA A 292 2.96 24.59 -21.61
C ALA A 292 2.74 23.29 -22.38
N ILE A 293 1.49 22.80 -22.47
CA ILE A 293 1.14 21.63 -23.25
C ILE A 293 1.30 21.91 -24.75
N ALA A 294 0.77 23.03 -25.23
CA ALA A 294 0.86 23.43 -26.62
C ALA A 294 2.32 23.66 -27.09
N ALA A 295 3.21 24.09 -26.19
CA ALA A 295 4.64 24.24 -26.45
C ALA A 295 5.42 22.91 -26.50
N SER A 296 4.74 21.74 -26.39
CA SER A 296 5.38 20.44 -26.54
C SER A 296 5.84 20.22 -27.99
N GLN A 297 6.90 19.43 -28.17
CA GLN A 297 7.41 19.08 -29.51
C GLN A 297 6.42 18.26 -30.35
N TRP A 298 5.32 17.80 -29.76
CA TRP A 298 4.35 16.90 -30.39
C TRP A 298 3.22 17.64 -31.10
N GLY A 299 3.14 18.96 -30.97
CA GLY A 299 2.05 19.78 -31.54
C GLY A 299 0.67 19.40 -31.00
N ILE A 300 0.60 18.88 -29.75
CA ILE A 300 -0.63 18.52 -29.09
C ILE A 300 -1.14 19.71 -28.28
N THR A 301 -2.46 19.90 -28.27
CA THR A 301 -3.13 20.89 -27.44
C THR A 301 -4.00 20.20 -26.38
N ALA A 302 -4.63 20.96 -25.52
CA ALA A 302 -5.53 20.43 -24.50
C ALA A 302 -6.76 21.31 -24.32
N SER A 303 -7.86 20.67 -24.00
CA SER A 303 -9.11 21.30 -23.54
C SER A 303 -9.14 21.27 -22.01
N LEU A 304 -9.36 22.42 -21.37
CA LEU A 304 -9.33 22.55 -19.92
C LEU A 304 -10.66 23.04 -19.38
N GLY A 305 -11.11 22.40 -18.29
CA GLY A 305 -12.29 22.82 -17.54
C GLY A 305 -11.93 23.17 -16.10
N ILE A 306 -12.38 24.33 -15.62
CA ILE A 306 -12.15 24.84 -14.26
C ILE A 306 -13.44 24.77 -13.46
N ALA A 307 -13.36 24.24 -12.25
CA ALA A 307 -14.41 24.38 -11.24
C ALA A 307 -13.79 24.63 -9.86
N GLY A 308 -14.52 25.29 -8.99
CA GLY A 308 -14.05 25.53 -7.63
C GLY A 308 -15.20 25.71 -6.66
N THR A 309 -14.85 25.65 -5.38
CA THR A 309 -15.79 25.82 -4.27
C THR A 309 -15.15 26.64 -3.16
N THR A 310 -15.96 27.32 -2.36
CA THR A 310 -15.51 27.94 -1.11
C THR A 310 -15.48 26.89 -0.01
N VAL A 311 -14.38 26.87 0.73
CA VAL A 311 -14.19 26.01 1.91
C VAL A 311 -14.41 26.93 3.13
N ASN A 312 -15.62 26.93 3.69
CA ASN A 312 -15.87 27.68 4.93
C ASN A 312 -15.32 26.88 6.12
N GLY A 313 -14.72 27.54 7.11
CA GLY A 313 -13.99 26.96 8.25
C GLY A 313 -14.77 26.04 9.20
N ALA A 314 -15.99 25.66 8.87
CA ALA A 314 -16.78 24.64 9.54
C ALA A 314 -16.88 23.37 8.68
N VAL A 315 -15.73 22.88 8.21
CA VAL A 315 -15.64 21.47 7.78
C VAL A 315 -15.51 20.64 9.06
N ASP A 316 -16.65 20.46 9.72
CA ASP A 316 -16.78 19.50 10.80
C ASP A 316 -16.39 18.11 10.22
N GLU A 317 -15.67 17.31 10.95
CA GLU A 317 -14.91 16.11 10.58
C GLU A 317 -15.69 14.97 9.89
N ALA A 318 -16.84 15.23 9.30
CA ALA A 318 -17.59 14.24 8.54
C ALA A 318 -16.88 13.99 7.18
N THR A 319 -15.93 13.06 7.18
CA THR A 319 -15.17 12.54 6.02
C THR A 319 -16.05 12.28 4.78
N ALA A 320 -17.34 12.07 4.95
CA ALA A 320 -18.33 11.86 3.89
C ALA A 320 -18.61 13.16 3.11
N ASP A 321 -18.65 14.33 3.77
CA ASP A 321 -19.00 15.60 3.14
C ASP A 321 -17.86 16.12 2.25
N ILE A 322 -16.60 16.00 2.69
CA ILE A 322 -15.44 16.40 1.87
C ILE A 322 -15.34 15.53 0.62
N ARG A 323 -15.60 14.24 0.73
CA ARG A 323 -15.55 13.34 -0.42
C ARG A 323 -16.62 13.71 -1.46
N THR A 324 -17.83 13.99 -1.02
CA THR A 324 -18.93 14.43 -1.90
C THR A 324 -18.60 15.76 -2.56
N LEU A 325 -18.01 16.69 -1.83
CA LEU A 325 -17.54 17.98 -2.34
C LEU A 325 -16.48 17.81 -3.44
N VAL A 326 -15.47 17.01 -3.21
CA VAL A 326 -14.41 16.72 -4.20
C VAL A 326 -15.00 16.13 -5.48
N GLU A 327 -15.91 15.15 -5.37
CA GLU A 327 -16.55 14.55 -6.54
C GLU A 327 -17.41 15.56 -7.31
N ALA A 328 -18.15 16.42 -6.61
CA ALA A 328 -18.96 17.46 -7.25
C ALA A 328 -18.09 18.49 -8.01
N VAL A 329 -16.98 18.93 -7.42
CA VAL A 329 -16.06 19.86 -8.09
C VAL A 329 -15.40 19.21 -9.31
N ILE A 330 -14.98 17.94 -9.20
CA ILE A 330 -14.42 17.18 -10.35
C ILE A 330 -15.47 17.07 -11.47
N ALA A 331 -16.71 16.72 -11.16
CA ALA A 331 -17.77 16.57 -12.16
C ALA A 331 -18.07 17.90 -12.86
N ASN A 332 -18.07 19.02 -12.14
CA ASN A 332 -18.26 20.35 -12.71
C ASN A 332 -17.08 20.77 -13.61
N ALA A 333 -15.84 20.43 -13.23
CA ALA A 333 -14.65 20.67 -14.05
C ALA A 333 -14.68 19.82 -15.33
N ASP A 334 -15.14 18.58 -15.24
CA ASP A 334 -15.28 17.65 -16.36
C ASP A 334 -16.31 18.19 -17.38
N MET A 335 -17.47 18.66 -16.91
CA MET A 335 -18.46 19.27 -17.80
C MET A 335 -17.90 20.51 -18.53
N ALA A 336 -17.19 21.38 -17.83
CA ALA A 336 -16.58 22.56 -18.43
C ALA A 336 -15.48 22.17 -19.45
N MET A 337 -14.68 21.14 -19.18
CA MET A 337 -13.69 20.59 -20.10
C MET A 337 -14.36 20.03 -21.36
N TYR A 338 -15.46 19.31 -21.21
CA TYR A 338 -16.22 18.79 -22.34
C TYR A 338 -16.79 19.90 -23.22
N GLU A 339 -17.29 21.01 -22.63
CA GLU A 339 -17.70 22.20 -23.37
C GLU A 339 -16.53 22.81 -24.15
N ALA A 340 -15.32 22.91 -23.55
CA ALA A 340 -14.11 23.36 -24.22
C ALA A 340 -13.80 22.49 -25.43
N LYS A 341 -13.85 21.17 -25.28
CA LYS A 341 -13.60 20.20 -26.35
C LYS A 341 -14.62 20.32 -27.50
N ARG A 342 -15.91 20.49 -27.19
CA ARG A 342 -16.95 20.68 -28.20
C ARG A 342 -16.85 22.02 -28.94
N ALA A 343 -16.31 23.03 -28.34
CA ALA A 343 -16.12 24.35 -28.95
C ALA A 343 -14.85 24.47 -29.83
N GLY A 344 -14.20 23.35 -30.15
CA GLY A 344 -13.07 23.27 -31.07
C GLY A 344 -11.73 22.87 -30.41
N GLY A 345 -11.69 22.65 -29.10
CA GLY A 345 -10.48 22.29 -28.36
C GLY A 345 -9.52 23.48 -28.14
N ASN A 346 -8.36 23.21 -27.53
CA ASN A 346 -7.30 24.18 -27.24
C ASN A 346 -7.82 25.45 -26.53
N GLN A 347 -8.67 25.27 -25.56
CA GLN A 347 -9.28 26.36 -24.82
C GLN A 347 -9.65 25.99 -23.39
N ILE A 348 -9.97 26.99 -22.61
CA ILE A 348 -10.34 26.91 -21.21
C ILE A 348 -11.81 27.31 -21.06
N ARG A 349 -12.57 26.52 -20.31
CA ARG A 349 -13.92 26.85 -19.86
C ARG A 349 -14.00 26.80 -18.35
N GLN A 350 -14.78 27.69 -17.77
CA GLN A 350 -15.07 27.70 -16.35
C GLN A 350 -16.52 27.29 -16.12
N SER A 351 -16.73 26.34 -15.18
CA SER A 351 -18.08 25.94 -14.80
C SER A 351 -18.85 27.15 -14.22
N ALA A 352 -20.02 27.39 -14.76
CA ALA A 352 -20.97 28.40 -14.23
C ALA A 352 -21.69 27.91 -12.97
N ALA A 353 -21.61 26.60 -12.64
CA ALA A 353 -22.22 26.06 -11.44
C ALA A 353 -21.54 26.66 -10.20
N ALA A 354 -22.31 27.48 -9.47
CA ALA A 354 -21.88 28.01 -8.18
C ALA A 354 -21.48 26.87 -7.28
N ALA A 355 -20.28 26.98 -6.71
CA ALA A 355 -19.74 26.07 -5.75
C ALA A 355 -20.79 25.57 -4.75
N TYR A 356 -20.82 24.27 -4.56
CA TYR A 356 -21.60 23.63 -3.51
C TYR A 356 -21.29 24.32 -2.18
N ARG A 357 -22.23 25.13 -1.65
CA ARG A 357 -22.17 25.63 -0.28
C ARG A 357 -22.50 24.43 0.60
N LEU A 358 -21.57 24.00 1.43
CA LEU A 358 -21.92 23.16 2.57
C LEU A 358 -22.94 24.00 3.38
N ALA A 359 -24.19 23.59 3.32
CA ALA A 359 -25.28 24.26 4.04
C ALA A 359 -24.99 24.13 5.53
N ASN A 360 -24.63 25.23 6.17
CA ASN A 360 -24.76 25.36 7.61
C ASN A 360 -26.19 25.02 7.96
N GLY A 361 -26.34 24.17 8.99
CA GLY A 361 -27.58 23.63 9.49
C GLY A 361 -28.78 24.55 9.40
N SER A 362 -29.93 23.96 9.13
CA SER A 362 -31.24 24.60 9.15
C SER A 362 -31.38 25.53 10.36
N PRO A 363 -31.84 26.78 10.16
CA PRO A 363 -32.33 27.55 11.30
C PRO A 363 -33.59 26.86 11.84
N ARG A 364 -33.66 26.78 13.17
CA ARG A 364 -34.80 26.31 13.91
C ARG A 364 -36.06 27.11 13.60
#